data_095cb462f447ee2a0819a2909a3572bc
#
_entry.id   095cb462f447ee2a0819a2909a3572bc
#
_cell.length_a   1.000
_cell.length_b   1.000
_cell.length_c   1.000
_cell.angle_alpha   90.00
_cell.angle_beta   90.00
_cell.angle_gamma   90.00
#
_symmetry.space_group_name_H-M   'P 1'
#
loop_
_entity.id
_entity.type
_entity.pdbx_description
1 polymer ?
#
loop_
_entity_poly.entity_id
_entity_poly.type
_entity_poly.pdbx_seq_one_letter_code
_entity_poly.pdbx_strand_id
1 'polypeptide(L)'
;MLTDNFEERFQQGIDALGRADFPDAIEKLSEVVAEDASNAAAWRALGVCYLEIRQPDAALTALERALEADPDEADTHYILGNACGTLGRLERAAACYRRALDLDPEHAKAEEFLIRTEALLESREHYRRGLKLLYAAEPSVQDLNQALRELVQSAAIFDDSPARDNLADCVQRLWAARREVAIAMPPGPGLDGWRRACERGYQCVVAGNWRGARVAYDDALDYRAGDAFVHHALGFSLALLQEPGEAVRALLRTVELDPEYDFTQFGRVQSSS
;
A
#
# COMPACT_ATOMS: atom_id res chain seq x y z
N MET A 1 14.73 -6.86 52.75
CA MET A 1 14.72 -5.38 52.70
C MET A 1 15.17 -4.79 51.32
N LEU A 2 16.29 -5.22 50.72
CA LEU A 2 16.67 -4.68 49.40
C LEU A 2 15.86 -5.28 48.23
N THR A 3 15.50 -6.56 48.30
CA THR A 3 14.67 -7.28 47.33
C THR A 3 13.22 -6.81 47.30
N ASP A 4 12.65 -6.44 48.48
CA ASP A 4 11.28 -5.93 48.55
C ASP A 4 11.12 -4.58 47.85
N ASN A 5 12.13 -3.73 47.88
CA ASN A 5 12.11 -2.42 47.22
C ASN A 5 12.24 -2.49 45.67
N PHE A 6 12.94 -3.50 45.15
CA PHE A 6 13.09 -3.73 43.72
C PHE A 6 11.77 -4.19 43.08
N GLU A 7 11.18 -5.25 43.62
CA GLU A 7 9.90 -5.79 43.12
C GLU A 7 8.77 -4.78 43.25
N GLU A 8 8.74 -4.02 44.33
CA GLU A 8 7.76 -2.96 44.55
C GLU A 8 7.90 -1.85 43.50
N ARG A 9 9.13 -1.42 43.15
CA ARG A 9 9.36 -0.42 42.10
C ARG A 9 8.99 -0.93 40.71
N PHE A 10 9.31 -2.19 40.40
CA PHE A 10 8.87 -2.80 39.14
C PHE A 10 7.36 -2.79 39.06
N GLN A 11 6.66 -3.23 40.11
CA GLN A 11 5.20 -3.22 40.12
C GLN A 11 4.62 -1.81 40.01
N GLN A 12 5.20 -0.82 40.70
CA GLN A 12 4.80 0.59 40.56
C GLN A 12 4.95 1.10 39.12
N GLY A 13 6.03 0.73 38.46
CA GLY A 13 6.26 1.06 37.04
C GLY A 13 5.21 0.43 36.10
N ILE A 14 4.86 -0.83 36.34
CA ILE A 14 3.80 -1.53 35.57
C ILE A 14 2.42 -0.92 35.89
N ASP A 15 2.13 -0.57 37.11
CA ASP A 15 0.88 0.09 37.50
C ASP A 15 0.77 1.49 36.86
N ALA A 16 1.86 2.25 36.81
CA ALA A 16 1.93 3.53 36.14
C ALA A 16 1.69 3.38 34.59
N LEU A 17 2.31 2.38 33.98
CA LEU A 17 2.04 2.02 32.57
C LEU A 17 0.56 1.68 32.36
N GLY A 18 -0.03 0.88 33.24
CA GLY A 18 -1.47 0.53 33.20
C GLY A 18 -2.40 1.73 33.33
N ARG A 19 -1.98 2.78 34.02
CA ARG A 19 -2.69 4.07 34.12
C ARG A 19 -2.37 5.05 33.00
N ALA A 20 -1.52 4.65 32.04
CA ALA A 20 -0.98 5.52 30.97
C ALA A 20 -0.18 6.74 31.51
N ASP A 21 0.37 6.63 32.73
CA ASP A 21 1.32 7.61 33.27
C ASP A 21 2.74 7.23 32.84
N PHE A 22 3.01 7.47 31.56
CA PHE A 22 4.28 7.06 30.94
C PHE A 22 5.52 7.73 31.56
N PRO A 23 5.48 9.02 31.99
CA PRO A 23 6.62 9.62 32.67
C PRO A 23 6.98 8.91 33.97
N ASP A 24 6.01 8.62 34.84
CA ASP A 24 6.22 7.90 36.08
C ASP A 24 6.68 6.45 35.80
N ALA A 25 6.05 5.77 34.86
CA ALA A 25 6.46 4.42 34.44
C ALA A 25 7.92 4.39 33.96
N ILE A 26 8.35 5.33 33.13
CA ILE A 26 9.72 5.41 32.63
C ILE A 26 10.69 5.65 33.80
N GLU A 27 10.37 6.54 34.73
CA GLU A 27 11.21 6.82 35.90
C GLU A 27 11.43 5.53 36.71
N LYS A 28 10.35 4.87 37.13
CA LYS A 28 10.40 3.65 37.97
C LYS A 28 11.08 2.48 37.25
N LEU A 29 10.73 2.22 36.00
CA LEU A 29 11.31 1.12 35.24
C LEU A 29 12.79 1.39 34.88
N SER A 30 13.20 2.64 34.70
CA SER A 30 14.60 2.99 34.49
C SER A 30 15.46 2.72 35.74
N GLU A 31 14.93 2.95 36.93
CA GLU A 31 15.59 2.56 38.16
C GLU A 31 15.76 1.03 38.29
N VAL A 32 14.71 0.27 37.89
CA VAL A 32 14.73 -1.19 37.88
C VAL A 32 15.84 -1.72 36.96
N VAL A 33 15.92 -1.26 35.71
CA VAL A 33 16.93 -1.74 34.77
C VAL A 33 18.33 -1.24 35.10
N ALA A 34 18.47 -0.16 35.85
CA ALA A 34 19.76 0.31 36.37
C ALA A 34 20.30 -0.59 37.47
N GLU A 35 19.44 -1.20 38.27
CA GLU A 35 19.80 -2.18 39.31
C GLU A 35 19.98 -3.59 38.75
N ASP A 36 19.09 -3.99 37.85
CA ASP A 36 19.13 -5.30 37.16
C ASP A 36 18.94 -5.13 35.65
N ALA A 37 20.05 -5.00 34.92
CA ALA A 37 20.06 -4.89 33.48
C ALA A 37 19.58 -6.14 32.76
N SER A 38 19.42 -7.29 33.46
CA SER A 38 18.91 -8.53 32.88
C SER A 38 17.39 -8.67 32.98
N ASN A 39 16.69 -7.70 33.56
CA ASN A 39 15.23 -7.71 33.65
C ASN A 39 14.57 -7.40 32.31
N ALA A 40 14.35 -8.46 31.53
CA ALA A 40 13.72 -8.35 30.19
C ALA A 40 12.33 -7.70 30.24
N ALA A 41 11.52 -8.02 31.27
CA ALA A 41 10.16 -7.48 31.41
C ALA A 41 10.16 -5.95 31.63
N ALA A 42 11.11 -5.44 32.44
CA ALA A 42 11.26 -4.00 32.67
C ALA A 42 11.72 -3.27 31.38
N TRP A 43 12.68 -3.84 30.64
CA TRP A 43 13.11 -3.30 29.36
C TRP A 43 11.97 -3.29 28.32
N ARG A 44 11.17 -4.37 28.25
CA ARG A 44 10.00 -4.44 27.38
C ARG A 44 8.97 -3.36 27.74
N ALA A 45 8.66 -3.20 29.03
CA ALA A 45 7.73 -2.17 29.50
C ALA A 45 8.22 -0.75 29.18
N LEU A 46 9.53 -0.47 29.31
CA LEU A 46 10.13 0.78 28.86
C LEU A 46 9.94 0.98 27.36
N GLY A 47 10.14 -0.06 26.56
CA GLY A 47 9.89 -0.02 25.11
C GLY A 47 8.46 0.37 24.77
N VAL A 48 7.47 -0.17 25.47
CA VAL A 48 6.05 0.21 25.32
C VAL A 48 5.86 1.69 25.70
N CYS A 49 6.36 2.13 26.86
CA CYS A 49 6.25 3.52 27.29
C CYS A 49 6.82 4.50 26.23
N TYR A 50 8.00 4.19 25.68
CA TYR A 50 8.62 5.03 24.66
C TYR A 50 7.82 5.07 23.35
N LEU A 51 7.17 3.98 22.95
CA LEU A 51 6.27 4.00 21.78
C LEU A 51 5.07 4.92 22.01
N GLU A 52 4.46 4.85 23.19
CA GLU A 52 3.28 5.65 23.52
C GLU A 52 3.59 7.16 23.53
N ILE A 53 4.78 7.54 24.00
CA ILE A 53 5.23 8.95 23.97
C ILE A 53 5.90 9.35 22.65
N ARG A 54 5.75 8.54 21.59
CA ARG A 54 6.28 8.81 20.24
C ARG A 54 7.81 8.94 20.16
N GLN A 55 8.52 8.13 20.93
CA GLN A 55 9.98 8.02 20.90
C GLN A 55 10.43 6.62 20.39
N PRO A 56 10.22 6.30 19.11
CA PRO A 56 10.44 4.95 18.60
C PRO A 56 11.91 4.51 18.59
N ASP A 57 12.88 5.42 18.51
CA ASP A 57 14.30 5.06 18.60
C ASP A 57 14.69 4.65 20.03
N ALA A 58 14.17 5.32 21.07
CA ALA A 58 14.35 4.91 22.46
C ALA A 58 13.66 3.57 22.73
N ALA A 59 12.44 3.38 22.20
CA ALA A 59 11.73 2.11 22.28
C ALA A 59 12.55 0.96 21.67
N LEU A 60 13.12 1.19 20.48
CA LEU A 60 13.94 0.21 19.78
C LEU A 60 15.14 -0.22 20.64
N THR A 61 15.84 0.74 21.26
CA THR A 61 16.97 0.45 22.14
C THR A 61 16.55 -0.35 23.36
N ALA A 62 15.43 0.00 24.01
CA ALA A 62 14.93 -0.72 25.18
C ALA A 62 14.51 -2.16 24.82
N LEU A 63 13.81 -2.34 23.70
CA LEU A 63 13.35 -3.64 23.23
C LEU A 63 14.51 -4.56 22.79
N GLU A 64 15.58 -4.00 22.20
CA GLU A 64 16.79 -4.74 21.90
C GLU A 64 17.45 -5.23 23.17
N ARG A 65 17.49 -4.43 24.25
CA ARG A 65 17.96 -4.86 25.56
C ARG A 65 17.06 -5.93 26.18
N ALA A 66 15.75 -5.83 26.02
CA ALA A 66 14.84 -6.89 26.44
C ALA A 66 15.16 -8.24 25.78
N LEU A 67 15.42 -8.24 24.46
CA LEU A 67 15.76 -9.45 23.69
C LEU A 67 17.19 -9.95 23.95
N GLU A 68 18.12 -9.11 24.38
CA GLU A 68 19.43 -9.56 24.87
C GLU A 68 19.27 -10.38 26.16
N ALA A 69 18.32 -10.02 27.01
CA ALA A 69 18.04 -10.71 28.27
C ALA A 69 17.11 -11.95 28.09
N ASP A 70 16.09 -11.84 27.23
CA ASP A 70 15.18 -12.92 26.87
C ASP A 70 14.89 -12.91 25.38
N PRO A 71 15.61 -13.71 24.56
CA PRO A 71 15.50 -13.71 23.09
C PRO A 71 14.24 -14.42 22.57
N ASP A 72 13.53 -15.21 23.38
CA ASP A 72 12.43 -16.07 22.95
C ASP A 72 11.05 -15.56 23.42
N GLU A 73 10.96 -14.30 23.82
CA GLU A 73 9.72 -13.65 24.20
C GLU A 73 8.97 -13.10 22.98
N ALA A 74 7.87 -13.73 22.59
CA ALA A 74 7.10 -13.39 21.39
C ALA A 74 6.56 -11.95 21.40
N ASP A 75 5.99 -11.51 22.53
CA ASP A 75 5.47 -10.14 22.67
C ASP A 75 6.55 -9.09 22.46
N THR A 76 7.78 -9.34 22.92
CA THR A 76 8.89 -8.40 22.74
C THR A 76 9.25 -8.25 21.27
N HIS A 77 9.28 -9.34 20.51
CA HIS A 77 9.48 -9.30 19.05
C HIS A 77 8.34 -8.55 18.35
N TYR A 78 7.08 -8.79 18.73
CA TYR A 78 5.94 -8.06 18.20
C TYR A 78 6.05 -6.54 18.44
N ILE A 79 6.37 -6.12 19.68
CA ILE A 79 6.51 -4.70 20.02
C ILE A 79 7.71 -4.07 19.30
N LEU A 80 8.81 -4.80 19.13
CA LEU A 80 9.96 -4.37 18.34
C LEU A 80 9.56 -4.16 16.86
N GLY A 81 8.71 -5.03 16.33
CA GLY A 81 8.11 -4.87 15.01
C GLY A 81 7.34 -3.55 14.90
N ASN A 82 6.55 -3.20 15.91
CA ASN A 82 5.81 -1.93 15.95
C ASN A 82 6.75 -0.72 15.97
N ALA A 83 7.84 -0.77 16.75
CA ALA A 83 8.85 0.27 16.78
C ALA A 83 9.52 0.45 15.40
N CYS A 84 9.90 -0.66 14.75
CA CYS A 84 10.45 -0.65 13.40
C CYS A 84 9.45 -0.10 12.36
N GLY A 85 8.18 -0.50 12.45
CA GLY A 85 7.11 -0.01 11.57
C GLY A 85 6.90 1.50 11.70
N THR A 86 6.90 2.03 12.92
CA THR A 86 6.80 3.48 13.18
C THR A 86 7.96 4.26 12.57
N LEU A 87 9.15 3.67 12.52
CA LEU A 87 10.35 4.24 11.87
C LEU A 87 10.39 4.01 10.35
N GLY A 88 9.37 3.39 9.76
CA GLY A 88 9.33 3.05 8.33
C GLY A 88 10.29 1.94 7.91
N ARG A 89 10.88 1.21 8.89
CA ARG A 89 11.81 0.08 8.65
C ARG A 89 11.01 -1.20 8.41
N LEU A 90 10.21 -1.22 7.33
CA LEU A 90 9.18 -2.23 7.09
C LEU A 90 9.74 -3.66 6.99
N GLU A 91 10.90 -3.84 6.34
CA GLU A 91 11.54 -5.16 6.20
C GLU A 91 11.93 -5.74 7.57
N ARG A 92 12.45 -4.88 8.46
CA ARG A 92 12.79 -5.27 9.82
C ARG A 92 11.53 -5.54 10.65
N ALA A 93 10.49 -4.74 10.48
CA ALA A 93 9.19 -4.95 11.14
C ALA A 93 8.61 -6.32 10.77
N ALA A 94 8.56 -6.66 9.49
CA ALA A 94 8.09 -7.97 9.03
C ALA A 94 8.92 -9.13 9.60
N ALA A 95 10.25 -8.99 9.68
CA ALA A 95 11.11 -9.99 10.27
C ALA A 95 10.81 -10.19 11.78
N CYS A 96 10.56 -9.10 12.52
CA CYS A 96 10.19 -9.17 13.93
C CYS A 96 8.83 -9.84 14.13
N TYR A 97 7.82 -9.51 13.32
CA TYR A 97 6.50 -10.16 13.41
C TYR A 97 6.57 -11.65 13.06
N ARG A 98 7.35 -12.05 12.04
CA ARG A 98 7.57 -13.47 11.74
C ARG A 98 8.22 -14.18 12.92
N ARG A 99 9.23 -13.58 13.56
CA ARG A 99 9.87 -14.18 14.73
C ARG A 99 8.90 -14.32 15.91
N ALA A 100 8.00 -13.34 16.12
CA ALA A 100 6.94 -13.46 17.12
C ALA A 100 6.02 -14.66 16.84
N LEU A 101 5.64 -14.87 15.57
CA LEU A 101 4.81 -16.02 15.16
C LEU A 101 5.55 -17.36 15.18
N ASP A 102 6.87 -17.37 14.95
CA ASP A 102 7.70 -18.59 15.12
C ASP A 102 7.71 -19.04 16.60
N LEU A 103 7.65 -18.10 17.53
CA LEU A 103 7.64 -18.34 18.97
C LEU A 103 6.23 -18.63 19.51
N ASP A 104 5.24 -17.88 19.03
CA ASP A 104 3.82 -18.04 19.35
C ASP A 104 2.99 -18.01 18.05
N PRO A 105 2.70 -19.17 17.45
CA PRO A 105 1.90 -19.24 16.22
C PRO A 105 0.46 -18.71 16.34
N GLU A 106 -0.06 -18.56 17.58
CA GLU A 106 -1.40 -18.05 17.83
C GLU A 106 -1.42 -16.53 18.14
N HIS A 107 -0.28 -15.83 17.97
CA HIS A 107 -0.16 -14.42 18.26
C HIS A 107 -0.90 -13.56 17.20
N ALA A 108 -2.23 -13.44 17.34
CA ALA A 108 -3.12 -12.80 16.38
C ALA A 108 -2.70 -11.38 15.95
N LYS A 109 -2.16 -10.57 16.87
CA LYS A 109 -1.69 -9.22 16.53
C LYS A 109 -0.45 -9.25 15.65
N ALA A 110 0.49 -10.15 15.90
CA ALA A 110 1.68 -10.27 15.06
C ALA A 110 1.31 -10.71 13.64
N GLU A 111 0.34 -11.62 13.49
CA GLU A 111 -0.18 -12.05 12.20
C GLU A 111 -0.83 -10.89 11.44
N GLU A 112 -1.74 -10.15 12.07
CA GLU A 112 -2.40 -8.98 11.46
C GLU A 112 -1.38 -7.94 10.98
N PHE A 113 -0.42 -7.59 11.84
CA PHE A 113 0.59 -6.59 11.51
C PHE A 113 1.59 -7.09 10.46
N LEU A 114 1.90 -8.39 10.42
CA LEU A 114 2.73 -8.98 9.38
C LEU A 114 2.05 -8.86 8.02
N ILE A 115 0.80 -9.31 7.90
CA ILE A 115 0.03 -9.23 6.65
C ILE A 115 0.00 -7.79 6.14
N ARG A 116 -0.30 -6.83 7.01
CA ARG A 116 -0.33 -5.41 6.65
C ARG A 116 1.03 -4.88 6.21
N THR A 117 2.09 -5.30 6.88
CA THR A 117 3.46 -4.85 6.57
C THR A 117 3.96 -5.45 5.25
N GLU A 118 3.65 -6.71 4.97
CA GLU A 118 3.97 -7.38 3.71
C GLU A 118 3.22 -6.72 2.54
N ALA A 119 1.95 -6.42 2.71
CA ALA A 119 1.18 -5.68 1.72
C ALA A 119 1.77 -4.27 1.45
N LEU A 120 2.23 -3.56 2.49
CA LEU A 120 2.95 -2.29 2.32
C LEU A 120 4.26 -2.43 1.55
N LEU A 121 5.01 -3.49 1.80
CA LEU A 121 6.26 -3.79 1.09
C LEU A 121 6.00 -4.09 -0.38
N GLU A 122 4.97 -4.89 -0.67
CA GLU A 122 4.55 -5.22 -2.02
C GLU A 122 4.09 -3.97 -2.79
N SER A 123 3.21 -3.16 -2.19
CA SER A 123 2.77 -1.89 -2.78
C SER A 123 3.94 -0.97 -3.09
N ARG A 124 4.89 -0.81 -2.16
CA ARG A 124 6.09 0.01 -2.35
C ARG A 124 6.98 -0.50 -3.49
N GLU A 125 7.10 -1.82 -3.66
CA GLU A 125 7.89 -2.40 -4.74
C GLU A 125 7.22 -2.17 -6.10
N HIS A 126 5.90 -2.34 -6.22
CA HIS A 126 5.14 -2.00 -7.41
C HIS A 126 5.29 -0.50 -7.74
N TYR A 127 5.14 0.37 -6.75
CA TYR A 127 5.33 1.81 -6.95
C TYR A 127 6.71 2.15 -7.49
N ARG A 128 7.76 1.59 -6.88
CA ARG A 128 9.15 1.82 -7.30
C ARG A 128 9.42 1.35 -8.73
N ARG A 129 8.88 0.18 -9.11
CA ARG A 129 8.97 -0.34 -10.49
C ARG A 129 8.24 0.56 -11.46
N GLY A 130 7.04 0.97 -11.11
CA GLY A 130 6.24 1.90 -11.92
C GLY A 130 6.98 3.21 -12.17
N LEU A 131 7.53 3.85 -11.13
CA LEU A 131 8.30 5.08 -11.27
C LEU A 131 9.56 4.92 -12.12
N LYS A 132 10.29 3.81 -11.93
CA LYS A 132 11.49 3.53 -12.72
C LYS A 132 11.20 3.47 -14.22
N LEU A 133 10.08 2.87 -14.61
CA LEU A 133 9.65 2.79 -16.00
C LEU A 133 9.10 4.13 -16.51
N LEU A 134 8.28 4.80 -15.69
CA LEU A 134 7.63 6.07 -16.04
C LEU A 134 8.65 7.19 -16.30
N TYR A 135 9.70 7.26 -15.48
CA TYR A 135 10.74 8.30 -15.54
C TYR A 135 12.06 7.83 -16.14
N ALA A 136 12.04 6.74 -16.94
CA ALA A 136 13.16 6.40 -17.81
C ALA A 136 13.47 7.55 -18.79
N ALA A 137 14.72 7.66 -19.25
CA ALA A 137 15.12 8.77 -20.12
C ALA A 137 14.29 8.87 -21.40
N GLU A 138 13.97 7.72 -22.01
CA GLU A 138 13.13 7.60 -23.21
C GLU A 138 12.21 6.38 -23.07
N PRO A 139 11.10 6.50 -22.30
CA PRO A 139 10.22 5.35 -22.08
C PRO A 139 9.46 5.00 -23.36
N SER A 140 9.53 3.74 -23.74
CA SER A 140 8.70 3.23 -24.83
C SER A 140 7.22 3.16 -24.42
N VAL A 141 6.32 3.00 -25.39
CA VAL A 141 4.90 2.75 -25.10
C VAL A 141 4.71 1.50 -24.24
N GLN A 142 5.58 0.50 -24.41
CA GLN A 142 5.56 -0.73 -23.64
C GLN A 142 5.98 -0.49 -22.19
N ASP A 143 7.02 0.32 -21.95
CA ASP A 143 7.44 0.72 -20.60
C ASP A 143 6.35 1.51 -19.88
N LEU A 144 5.70 2.44 -20.57
CA LEU A 144 4.61 3.24 -20.02
C LEU A 144 3.38 2.39 -19.66
N ASN A 145 3.06 1.36 -20.46
CA ASN A 145 1.99 0.42 -20.12
C ASN A 145 2.33 -0.43 -18.89
N GLN A 146 3.58 -0.91 -18.82
CA GLN A 146 4.04 -1.64 -17.65
C GLN A 146 4.07 -0.73 -16.41
N ALA A 147 4.49 0.53 -16.55
CA ALA A 147 4.42 1.53 -15.48
C ALA A 147 2.99 1.72 -14.99
N LEU A 148 2.02 1.82 -15.89
CA LEU A 148 0.61 1.94 -15.54
C LEU A 148 0.12 0.73 -14.72
N ARG A 149 0.45 -0.50 -15.15
CA ARG A 149 0.11 -1.73 -14.41
C ARG A 149 0.69 -1.71 -13.00
N GLU A 150 1.98 -1.41 -12.86
CA GLU A 150 2.65 -1.37 -11.57
C GLU A 150 2.04 -0.30 -10.63
N LEU A 151 1.73 0.90 -11.15
CA LEU A 151 1.10 1.96 -10.38
C LEU A 151 -0.33 1.60 -9.95
N VAL A 152 -1.10 0.95 -10.83
CA VAL A 152 -2.45 0.48 -10.52
C VAL A 152 -2.41 -0.59 -9.42
N GLN A 153 -1.48 -1.56 -9.50
CA GLN A 153 -1.31 -2.60 -8.49
C GLN A 153 -0.90 -2.01 -7.14
N SER A 154 0.07 -1.08 -7.14
CA SER A 154 0.45 -0.37 -5.91
C SER A 154 -0.73 0.35 -5.26
N ALA A 155 -1.52 1.09 -6.05
CA ALA A 155 -2.66 1.85 -5.57
C ALA A 155 -3.84 0.96 -5.12
N ALA A 156 -3.90 -0.28 -5.62
CA ALA A 156 -4.91 -1.27 -5.23
C ALA A 156 -4.67 -1.83 -3.84
N ILE A 157 -3.42 -2.08 -3.52
CA ILE A 157 -3.03 -2.65 -2.22
C ILE A 157 -3.28 -1.62 -1.10
N PHE A 158 -3.02 -0.34 -1.37
CA PHE A 158 -3.25 0.75 -0.41
C PHE A 158 -3.92 1.96 -1.06
N ASP A 159 -5.06 2.34 -0.48
CA ASP A 159 -5.85 3.50 -0.91
C ASP A 159 -5.07 4.83 -0.88
N ASP A 160 -4.17 5.00 0.07
CA ASP A 160 -3.32 6.19 0.24
C ASP A 160 -1.96 6.07 -0.49
N SER A 161 -1.84 5.13 -1.43
CA SER A 161 -0.58 4.95 -2.18
C SER A 161 -0.25 6.19 -3.01
N PRO A 162 1.00 6.71 -2.95
CA PRO A 162 1.45 7.80 -3.82
C PRO A 162 1.44 7.42 -5.31
N ALA A 163 1.19 6.15 -5.64
CA ALA A 163 0.98 5.69 -6.99
C ALA A 163 -0.20 6.39 -7.68
N ARG A 164 -1.23 6.79 -6.93
CA ARG A 164 -2.39 7.51 -7.46
C ARG A 164 -2.02 8.84 -8.09
N ASP A 165 -1.11 9.57 -7.47
CA ASP A 165 -0.66 10.89 -7.96
C ASP A 165 0.09 10.78 -9.29
N ASN A 166 0.75 9.64 -9.52
CA ASN A 166 1.52 9.38 -10.73
C ASN A 166 0.70 8.74 -11.86
N LEU A 167 -0.51 8.26 -11.59
CA LEU A 167 -1.36 7.64 -12.62
C LEU A 167 -1.73 8.63 -13.73
N ALA A 168 -2.09 9.86 -13.38
CA ALA A 168 -2.46 10.89 -14.35
C ALA A 168 -1.27 11.22 -15.27
N ASP A 169 -0.05 11.39 -14.73
CA ASP A 169 1.16 11.64 -15.53
C ASP A 169 1.47 10.44 -16.44
N CYS A 170 1.37 9.22 -15.94
CA CYS A 170 1.56 8.01 -16.73
C CYS A 170 0.58 7.94 -17.90
N VAL A 171 -0.70 8.19 -17.64
CA VAL A 171 -1.76 8.19 -18.68
C VAL A 171 -1.54 9.31 -19.68
N GLN A 172 -1.14 10.51 -19.25
CA GLN A 172 -0.83 11.62 -20.15
C GLN A 172 0.34 11.30 -21.09
N ARG A 173 1.40 10.68 -20.57
CA ARG A 173 2.56 10.25 -21.37
C ARG A 173 2.18 9.15 -22.35
N LEU A 174 1.39 8.17 -21.93
CA LEU A 174 0.84 7.16 -22.83
C LEU A 174 0.01 7.77 -23.95
N TRP A 175 -0.85 8.73 -23.61
CA TRP A 175 -1.65 9.44 -24.61
C TRP A 175 -0.77 10.22 -25.60
N ALA A 176 0.23 10.92 -25.11
CA ALA A 176 1.15 11.68 -25.96
C ALA A 176 1.97 10.75 -26.89
N ALA A 177 2.42 9.61 -26.37
CA ALA A 177 3.18 8.63 -27.15
C ALA A 177 2.35 7.94 -28.26
N ARG A 178 1.01 7.96 -28.13
CA ARG A 178 0.08 7.27 -29.05
C ARG A 178 -0.67 8.18 -30.01
N ARG A 179 -0.30 9.44 -30.13
CA ARG A 179 -1.01 10.42 -30.99
C ARG A 179 -1.25 9.99 -32.44
N GLU A 180 -0.52 9.00 -32.96
CA GLU A 180 -0.65 8.47 -34.31
C GLU A 180 -1.46 7.17 -34.42
N VAL A 181 -1.96 6.64 -33.26
CA VAL A 181 -2.68 5.35 -33.23
C VAL A 181 -4.17 5.61 -33.05
N ALA A 182 -4.93 5.36 -34.09
CA ALA A 182 -6.38 5.44 -34.04
C ALA A 182 -6.95 4.29 -33.20
N ILE A 183 -8.00 4.58 -32.39
CA ILE A 183 -8.65 3.61 -31.47
C ILE A 183 -9.48 2.61 -32.28
N ALA A 184 -9.20 1.31 -32.14
CA ALA A 184 -10.07 0.26 -32.67
C ALA A 184 -11.19 -0.02 -31.69
N MET A 185 -12.41 0.03 -32.17
CA MET A 185 -13.55 -0.55 -31.47
C MET A 185 -13.50 -2.08 -31.64
N PRO A 186 -13.68 -2.86 -30.58
CA PRO A 186 -13.72 -4.30 -30.72
C PRO A 186 -14.84 -4.73 -31.68
N PRO A 187 -14.56 -5.59 -32.68
CA PRO A 187 -15.59 -6.13 -33.54
C PRO A 187 -16.48 -7.06 -32.73
N GLY A 188 -17.77 -6.80 -32.73
CA GLY A 188 -18.75 -7.66 -32.06
C GLY A 188 -20.14 -7.49 -32.66
N PRO A 189 -20.88 -8.60 -32.89
CA PRO A 189 -22.25 -8.51 -33.39
C PRO A 189 -23.20 -8.10 -32.24
N GLY A 190 -24.05 -7.12 -32.52
CA GLY A 190 -25.41 -7.15 -31.99
C GLY A 190 -25.73 -6.46 -30.70
N LEU A 191 -25.01 -5.42 -30.24
CA LEU A 191 -25.49 -4.53 -29.19
C LEU A 191 -25.39 -3.07 -29.66
N ASP A 192 -26.37 -2.62 -30.41
CA ASP A 192 -26.40 -1.25 -30.94
C ASP A 192 -26.23 -0.16 -29.88
N GLY A 193 -26.75 -0.40 -28.68
CA GLY A 193 -26.61 0.53 -27.56
C GLY A 193 -25.18 0.61 -27.04
N TRP A 194 -24.55 -0.51 -26.70
CA TRP A 194 -23.17 -0.60 -26.26
C TRP A 194 -22.20 0.01 -27.26
N ARG A 195 -22.33 -0.38 -28.55
CA ARG A 195 -21.48 0.13 -29.62
C ARG A 195 -21.59 1.65 -29.77
N ARG A 196 -22.81 2.18 -29.80
CA ARG A 196 -23.05 3.63 -29.87
C ARG A 196 -22.48 4.37 -28.67
N ALA A 197 -22.57 3.81 -27.46
CA ALA A 197 -21.99 4.40 -26.28
C ALA A 197 -20.45 4.42 -26.34
N CYS A 198 -19.82 3.31 -26.74
CA CYS A 198 -18.36 3.25 -26.96
C CYS A 198 -17.90 4.23 -28.04
N GLU A 199 -18.65 4.37 -29.13
CA GLU A 199 -18.33 5.29 -30.19
C GLU A 199 -18.43 6.77 -29.76
N ARG A 200 -19.47 7.13 -28.99
CA ARG A 200 -19.55 8.47 -28.37
C ARG A 200 -18.37 8.71 -27.42
N GLY A 201 -18.03 7.72 -26.57
CA GLY A 201 -16.88 7.80 -25.66
C GLY A 201 -15.59 8.06 -26.44
N TYR A 202 -15.37 7.32 -27.49
CA TYR A 202 -14.24 7.49 -28.38
C TYR A 202 -14.17 8.90 -28.98
N GLN A 203 -15.28 9.40 -29.56
CA GLN A 203 -15.32 10.75 -30.14
C GLN A 203 -15.00 11.81 -29.08
N CYS A 204 -15.48 11.62 -27.85
CA CYS A 204 -15.15 12.50 -26.72
C CYS A 204 -13.65 12.44 -26.38
N VAL A 205 -13.04 11.25 -26.37
CA VAL A 205 -11.59 11.07 -26.12
C VAL A 205 -10.77 11.80 -27.19
N VAL A 206 -11.09 11.61 -28.46
CA VAL A 206 -10.40 12.28 -29.56
C VAL A 206 -10.53 13.80 -29.47
N ALA A 207 -11.68 14.29 -29.03
CA ALA A 207 -11.93 15.72 -28.82
C ALA A 207 -11.33 16.29 -27.53
N GLY A 208 -10.69 15.45 -26.67
CA GLY A 208 -10.20 15.85 -25.35
C GLY A 208 -11.31 16.15 -24.35
N ASN A 209 -12.55 15.74 -24.63
CA ASN A 209 -13.69 15.89 -23.74
C ASN A 209 -13.78 14.68 -22.76
N TRP A 210 -12.95 14.68 -21.73
CA TRP A 210 -12.85 13.58 -20.79
C TRP A 210 -14.14 13.36 -19.98
N ARG A 211 -14.88 14.44 -19.67
CA ARG A 211 -16.19 14.34 -19.00
C ARG A 211 -17.23 13.65 -19.89
N GLY A 212 -17.29 14.02 -21.15
CA GLY A 212 -18.16 13.34 -22.11
C GLY A 212 -17.76 11.88 -22.34
N ALA A 213 -16.46 11.60 -22.37
CA ALA A 213 -15.95 10.23 -22.46
C ALA A 213 -16.38 9.38 -21.26
N ARG A 214 -16.22 9.89 -20.03
CA ARG A 214 -16.70 9.24 -18.80
C ARG A 214 -18.17 8.84 -18.91
N VAL A 215 -19.04 9.80 -19.19
CA VAL A 215 -20.51 9.54 -19.29
C VAL A 215 -20.81 8.49 -20.35
N ALA A 216 -20.15 8.56 -21.50
CA ALA A 216 -20.42 7.62 -22.58
C ALA A 216 -19.91 6.20 -22.28
N TYR A 217 -18.80 6.05 -21.55
CA TYR A 217 -18.31 4.74 -21.11
C TYR A 217 -19.10 4.19 -19.92
N ASP A 218 -19.59 5.04 -19.00
CA ASP A 218 -20.56 4.62 -17.97
C ASP A 218 -21.84 4.08 -18.65
N ASP A 219 -22.40 4.77 -19.64
CA ASP A 219 -23.52 4.27 -20.46
C ASP A 219 -23.20 2.93 -21.13
N ALA A 220 -21.96 2.72 -21.58
CA ALA A 220 -21.56 1.45 -22.19
C ALA A 220 -21.55 0.29 -21.18
N LEU A 221 -21.15 0.57 -19.93
CA LEU A 221 -21.17 -0.43 -18.84
C LEU A 221 -22.58 -0.85 -18.45
N ASP A 222 -23.61 -0.01 -18.63
CA ASP A 222 -25.01 -0.38 -18.44
C ASP A 222 -25.43 -1.52 -19.37
N TYR A 223 -24.82 -1.62 -20.53
CA TYR A 223 -25.06 -2.73 -21.49
C TYR A 223 -24.14 -3.93 -21.23
N ARG A 224 -22.88 -3.70 -20.79
CA ARG A 224 -21.88 -4.75 -20.53
C ARG A 224 -21.00 -4.37 -19.33
N ALA A 225 -21.50 -4.65 -18.14
CA ALA A 225 -20.77 -4.36 -16.90
C ALA A 225 -19.41 -5.08 -16.77
N GLY A 226 -19.21 -6.19 -17.48
CA GLY A 226 -17.98 -6.98 -17.47
C GLY A 226 -17.08 -6.76 -18.70
N ASP A 227 -17.09 -5.60 -19.30
CA ASP A 227 -16.25 -5.30 -20.48
C ASP A 227 -14.91 -4.66 -20.07
N ALA A 228 -13.82 -5.44 -20.14
CA ALA A 228 -12.49 -4.98 -19.74
C ALA A 228 -12.01 -3.76 -20.54
N PHE A 229 -12.34 -3.67 -21.85
CA PHE A 229 -12.00 -2.53 -22.69
C PHE A 229 -12.70 -1.25 -22.20
N VAL A 230 -13.98 -1.33 -21.86
CA VAL A 230 -14.75 -0.16 -21.38
C VAL A 230 -14.24 0.31 -20.03
N HIS A 231 -13.94 -0.62 -19.12
CA HIS A 231 -13.33 -0.27 -17.83
C HIS A 231 -11.96 0.39 -17.99
N HIS A 232 -11.13 -0.08 -18.93
CA HIS A 232 -9.87 0.58 -19.25
C HIS A 232 -10.09 2.00 -19.78
N ALA A 233 -10.98 2.17 -20.78
CA ALA A 233 -11.28 3.47 -21.38
C ALA A 233 -11.85 4.47 -20.36
N LEU A 234 -12.70 3.99 -19.46
CA LEU A 234 -13.24 4.76 -18.34
C LEU A 234 -12.13 5.17 -17.37
N GLY A 235 -11.30 4.23 -16.93
CA GLY A 235 -10.20 4.50 -16.01
C GLY A 235 -9.19 5.50 -16.58
N PHE A 236 -8.92 5.42 -17.88
CA PHE A 236 -8.10 6.38 -18.60
C PHE A 236 -8.71 7.79 -18.58
N SER A 237 -10.00 7.90 -18.87
CA SER A 237 -10.72 9.17 -18.85
C SER A 237 -10.77 9.80 -17.46
N LEU A 238 -10.98 8.99 -16.42
CA LEU A 238 -10.99 9.39 -15.02
C LEU A 238 -9.61 9.88 -14.54
N ALA A 239 -8.54 9.22 -14.94
CA ALA A 239 -7.17 9.67 -14.63
C ALA A 239 -6.89 11.06 -15.21
N LEU A 240 -7.35 11.34 -16.45
CA LEU A 240 -7.20 12.65 -17.08
C LEU A 240 -8.15 13.72 -16.51
N LEU A 241 -9.22 13.31 -15.84
CA LEU A 241 -10.08 14.19 -15.05
C LEU A 241 -9.52 14.49 -13.65
N GLN A 242 -8.36 13.91 -13.31
CA GLN A 242 -7.77 13.98 -11.97
C GLN A 242 -8.68 13.39 -10.87
N GLU A 243 -9.37 12.29 -11.20
CA GLU A 243 -10.17 11.48 -10.29
C GLU A 243 -9.45 10.14 -10.02
N PRO A 244 -8.28 10.16 -9.33
CA PRO A 244 -7.37 9.00 -9.28
C PRO A 244 -7.98 7.79 -8.57
N GLY A 245 -8.82 8.00 -7.55
CA GLY A 245 -9.46 6.91 -6.83
C GLY A 245 -10.44 6.10 -7.68
N GLU A 246 -11.23 6.78 -8.52
CA GLU A 246 -12.15 6.12 -9.45
C GLU A 246 -11.39 5.50 -10.63
N ALA A 247 -10.36 6.18 -11.11
CA ALA A 247 -9.48 5.67 -12.17
C ALA A 247 -8.84 4.34 -11.79
N VAL A 248 -8.29 4.23 -10.57
CA VAL A 248 -7.70 2.99 -10.04
C VAL A 248 -8.74 1.87 -10.01
N ARG A 249 -9.94 2.13 -9.48
CA ARG A 249 -11.01 1.11 -9.43
C ARG A 249 -11.38 0.59 -10.81
N ALA A 250 -11.51 1.47 -11.79
CA ALA A 250 -11.84 1.08 -13.16
C ALA A 250 -10.69 0.29 -13.82
N LEU A 251 -9.43 0.73 -13.66
CA LEU A 251 -8.26 0.02 -14.21
C LEU A 251 -8.02 -1.34 -13.54
N LEU A 252 -8.27 -1.44 -12.23
CA LEU A 252 -8.25 -2.73 -11.52
C LEU A 252 -9.29 -3.67 -12.07
N ARG A 253 -10.52 -3.17 -12.27
CA ARG A 253 -11.58 -4.00 -12.83
C ARG A 253 -11.21 -4.53 -14.21
N THR A 254 -10.44 -3.79 -15.01
CA THR A 254 -9.87 -4.27 -16.27
C THR A 254 -9.01 -5.52 -16.06
N VAL A 255 -8.08 -5.47 -15.10
CA VAL A 255 -7.15 -6.58 -14.82
C VAL A 255 -7.87 -7.78 -14.20
N GLU A 256 -8.89 -7.56 -13.35
CA GLU A 256 -9.71 -8.63 -12.80
C GLU A 256 -10.52 -9.37 -13.87
N LEU A 257 -11.04 -8.64 -14.86
CA LEU A 257 -11.84 -9.21 -15.96
C LEU A 257 -10.97 -9.90 -17.00
N ASP A 258 -9.78 -9.39 -17.24
CA ASP A 258 -8.80 -9.93 -18.18
C ASP A 258 -7.38 -9.70 -17.61
N PRO A 259 -6.80 -10.69 -16.89
CA PRO A 259 -5.45 -10.58 -16.34
C PRO A 259 -4.35 -10.36 -17.39
N GLU A 260 -4.58 -10.83 -18.61
CA GLU A 260 -3.65 -10.68 -19.75
C GLU A 260 -3.96 -9.44 -20.60
N TYR A 261 -4.91 -8.58 -20.16
CA TYR A 261 -5.34 -7.42 -20.91
C TYR A 261 -4.15 -6.56 -21.34
N ASP A 262 -4.06 -6.37 -22.65
CA ASP A 262 -3.05 -5.51 -23.24
C ASP A 262 -3.53 -4.05 -23.22
N PHE A 263 -3.06 -3.26 -22.27
CA PHE A 263 -3.35 -1.83 -22.17
C PHE A 263 -2.88 -1.04 -23.40
N THR A 264 -2.10 -1.65 -24.33
CA THR A 264 -1.77 -1.06 -25.61
C THR A 264 -2.93 -1.08 -26.60
N GLN A 265 -3.96 -1.91 -26.35
CA GLN A 265 -5.10 -2.06 -27.27
C GLN A 265 -6.02 -0.83 -27.28
N PHE A 266 -5.97 -0.01 -26.24
CA PHE A 266 -6.71 1.24 -26.24
C PHE A 266 -6.06 2.18 -27.27
N GLY A 267 -6.58 2.17 -28.46
CA GLY A 267 -6.11 3.05 -29.53
C GLY A 267 -5.70 2.40 -30.84
N ARG A 268 -5.86 1.09 -31.05
CA ARG A 268 -5.66 0.51 -32.39
C ARG A 268 -6.94 0.58 -33.22
N VAL A 269 -6.92 1.31 -34.35
CA VAL A 269 -7.81 1.02 -35.49
C VAL A 269 -7.15 -0.06 -36.31
N GLN A 270 -7.78 -1.24 -36.40
CA GLN A 270 -7.51 -2.10 -37.55
C GLN A 270 -8.10 -1.39 -38.75
N SER A 271 -7.24 -0.86 -39.63
CA SER A 271 -7.62 -0.55 -40.98
C SER A 271 -8.09 -1.87 -41.62
N SER A 272 -9.40 -2.03 -41.75
CA SER A 272 -9.96 -3.05 -42.64
C SER A 272 -9.56 -2.67 -44.05
N SER A 273 -8.59 -3.40 -44.62
CA SER A 273 -8.34 -3.49 -46.06
C SER A 273 -9.50 -4.16 -46.75
#